data_7d599bc0e749d35734e85e5eb1a5c2a2
#
_entry.id   7d599bc0e749d35734e85e5eb1a5c2a2
#
_cell.length_a   1.000
_cell.length_b   1.000
_cell.length_c   1.000
_cell.angle_alpha   90.00
_cell.angle_beta   90.00
_cell.angle_gamma   90.00
#
_symmetry.space_group_name_H-M   'P 1'
#
loop_
_entity.id
_entity.type
_entity.pdbx_description
1 polymer ?
#
loop_
_entity_poly.entity_id
_entity_poly.type
_entity_poly.pdbx_seq_one_letter_code
_entity_poly.pdbx_strand_id
1 'polypeptide(L)'
;LTARIVDLVAPIGKGQRGLIVSPPKAGKTMMLQNIAQSIAQNHPECYLIVLLIDERPEEVTEMARSVRGEVVSSTFDEPAQRHVQVAEMVLEKAKRLVEHNRDVVILLDSITRLARAYNTVIPSSGKVLTGGVDANALHRPKRFFGAARNVEEGGSLTIIATALVNTGSRMDD
;
A
#
# COMPACT_ATOMS: atom_id res chain seq x y z
N LEU A 1 6.45 -19.50 8.35
CA LEU A 1 6.41 -19.09 9.76
C LEU A 1 5.82 -17.70 9.95
N THR A 2 6.31 -16.68 9.22
CA THR A 2 5.85 -15.27 9.32
C THR A 2 4.34 -15.12 9.14
N ALA A 3 3.79 -15.68 8.06
CA ALA A 3 2.35 -15.60 7.77
C ALA A 3 1.51 -16.26 8.89
N ARG A 4 2.01 -17.35 9.46
CA ARG A 4 1.31 -18.04 10.55
C ARG A 4 1.32 -17.24 11.86
N ILE A 5 2.39 -16.52 12.14
CA ILE A 5 2.46 -15.61 13.29
C ILE A 5 1.46 -14.46 13.12
N VAL A 6 1.41 -13.87 11.92
CA VAL A 6 0.44 -12.81 11.60
C VAL A 6 -0.99 -13.31 11.79
N ASP A 7 -1.30 -14.50 11.29
CA ASP A 7 -2.64 -15.10 11.42
C ASP A 7 -3.06 -15.32 12.88
N LEU A 8 -2.12 -15.70 13.73
CA LEU A 8 -2.39 -15.94 15.16
C LEU A 8 -2.50 -14.65 15.99
N VAL A 9 -1.71 -13.63 15.67
CA VAL A 9 -1.57 -12.41 16.50
C VAL A 9 -2.44 -11.26 15.97
N ALA A 10 -2.53 -11.14 14.67
CA ALA A 10 -3.24 -10.05 13.98
C ALA A 10 -3.88 -10.56 12.69
N PRO A 11 -4.89 -11.43 12.76
CA PRO A 11 -5.52 -11.99 11.58
C PRO A 11 -6.14 -10.89 10.71
N ILE A 12 -5.96 -11.03 9.40
CA ILE A 12 -6.47 -10.07 8.42
C ILE A 12 -7.59 -10.75 7.64
N GLY A 13 -8.79 -10.20 7.73
CA GLY A 13 -9.95 -10.64 6.95
C GLY A 13 -10.13 -9.84 5.67
N LYS A 14 -10.94 -10.38 4.75
CA LYS A 14 -11.35 -9.67 3.54
C LYS A 14 -12.08 -8.37 3.89
N GLY A 15 -11.73 -7.29 3.20
CA GLY A 15 -12.31 -5.96 3.44
C GLY A 15 -11.65 -5.16 4.56
N GLN A 16 -10.67 -5.73 5.23
CA GLN A 16 -9.92 -5.04 6.29
C GLN A 16 -8.74 -4.23 5.75
N ARG A 17 -8.24 -3.34 6.59
CA ARG A 17 -6.97 -2.62 6.40
C ARG A 17 -6.00 -3.04 7.49
N GLY A 18 -4.77 -3.28 7.05
CA GLY A 18 -3.65 -3.61 7.93
C GLY A 18 -2.49 -2.65 7.71
N LEU A 19 -1.81 -2.30 8.78
CA LEU A 19 -0.63 -1.46 8.72
C LEU A 19 0.57 -2.20 9.32
N ILE A 20 1.64 -2.31 8.53
CA ILE A 20 2.91 -2.86 8.97
C ILE A 20 3.84 -1.69 9.25
N VAL A 21 4.03 -1.39 10.51
CA VAL A 21 4.89 -0.28 10.95
C VAL A 21 6.28 -0.82 11.22
N SER A 22 7.29 -0.26 10.57
CA SER A 22 8.67 -0.71 10.76
C SER A 22 9.68 0.42 10.56
N PRO A 23 10.82 0.39 11.27
CA PRO A 23 11.95 1.22 10.91
C PRO A 23 12.54 0.77 9.57
N PRO A 24 13.37 1.63 8.92
CA PRO A 24 14.09 1.25 7.71
C PRO A 24 14.93 -0.01 7.92
N LYS A 25 15.04 -0.84 6.89
CA LYS A 25 15.86 -2.07 6.87
C LYS A 25 15.44 -3.15 7.89
N ALA A 26 14.21 -3.11 8.39
CA ALA A 26 13.70 -4.09 9.36
C ALA A 26 13.03 -5.33 8.73
N GLY A 27 13.23 -5.57 7.42
CA GLY A 27 12.69 -6.76 6.74
C GLY A 27 11.24 -6.62 6.27
N LYS A 28 10.70 -5.38 6.16
CA LYS A 28 9.32 -5.16 5.71
C LYS A 28 9.03 -5.76 4.34
N THR A 29 9.96 -5.67 3.39
CA THR A 29 9.81 -6.23 2.04
C THR A 29 9.66 -7.73 2.07
N MET A 30 10.48 -8.43 2.85
CA MET A 30 10.38 -9.86 3.04
C MET A 30 9.04 -10.26 3.68
N MET A 31 8.57 -9.47 4.65
CA MET A 31 7.27 -9.70 5.27
C MET A 31 6.12 -9.56 4.25
N LEU A 32 6.15 -8.52 3.40
CA LEU A 32 5.18 -8.35 2.32
C LEU A 32 5.22 -9.50 1.30
N GLN A 33 6.42 -9.94 0.90
CA GLN A 33 6.58 -11.08 0.01
C GLN A 33 5.96 -12.35 0.60
N ASN A 34 6.20 -12.61 1.88
CA ASN A 34 5.62 -13.77 2.58
C ASN A 34 4.09 -13.69 2.65
N ILE A 35 3.55 -12.52 2.92
CA ILE A 35 2.10 -12.29 2.91
C ILE A 35 1.53 -12.51 1.51
N ALA A 36 2.16 -11.93 0.49
CA ALA A 36 1.75 -12.07 -0.91
C ALA A 36 1.74 -13.53 -1.36
N GLN A 37 2.79 -14.28 -1.06
CA GLN A 37 2.90 -15.70 -1.39
C GLN A 37 1.85 -16.53 -0.66
N SER A 38 1.59 -16.23 0.61
CA SER A 38 0.55 -16.92 1.39
C SER A 38 -0.85 -16.66 0.85
N ILE A 39 -1.16 -15.44 0.45
CA ILE A 39 -2.44 -15.10 -0.18
C ILE A 39 -2.59 -15.83 -1.51
N ALA A 40 -1.57 -15.78 -2.36
CA ALA A 40 -1.60 -16.45 -3.67
C ALA A 40 -1.77 -17.97 -3.56
N GLN A 41 -1.19 -18.58 -2.54
CA GLN A 41 -1.26 -20.02 -2.30
C GLN A 41 -2.57 -20.46 -1.67
N ASN A 42 -3.05 -19.74 -0.66
CA ASN A 42 -4.19 -20.16 0.15
C ASN A 42 -5.52 -19.55 -0.32
N HIS A 43 -5.46 -18.43 -1.04
CA HIS A 43 -6.61 -17.68 -1.55
C HIS A 43 -6.41 -17.33 -3.03
N PRO A 44 -6.34 -18.33 -3.92
CA PRO A 44 -6.13 -18.08 -5.35
C PRO A 44 -7.31 -17.35 -6.00
N GLU A 45 -8.46 -17.31 -5.36
CA GLU A 45 -9.63 -16.54 -5.78
C GLU A 45 -9.43 -15.02 -5.64
N CYS A 46 -8.52 -14.57 -4.77
CA CYS A 46 -8.24 -13.17 -4.56
C CYS A 46 -7.38 -12.59 -5.71
N TYR A 47 -7.76 -11.41 -6.16
CA TYR A 47 -6.96 -10.63 -7.09
C TYR A 47 -5.92 -9.82 -6.31
N LEU A 48 -4.65 -10.20 -6.42
CA LEU A 48 -3.56 -9.59 -5.69
C LEU A 48 -2.87 -8.51 -6.52
N ILE A 49 -2.79 -7.30 -5.99
CA ILE A 49 -2.02 -6.19 -6.54
C ILE A 49 -0.95 -5.77 -5.52
N VAL A 50 0.29 -5.75 -5.96
CA VAL A 50 1.40 -5.18 -5.18
C VAL A 50 1.73 -3.82 -5.78
N LEU A 51 1.56 -2.77 -5.00
CA LEU A 51 1.83 -1.38 -5.39
C LEU A 51 3.09 -0.89 -4.69
N LEU A 52 4.12 -0.62 -5.48
CA LEU A 52 5.42 -0.16 -5.01
C LEU A 52 5.61 1.32 -5.39
N ILE A 53 5.72 2.18 -4.39
CA ILE A 53 5.87 3.63 -4.57
C ILE A 53 7.24 4.06 -4.07
N ASP A 54 8.00 4.73 -4.94
CA ASP A 54 9.32 5.28 -4.64
C ASP A 54 10.32 4.20 -4.21
N GLU A 55 10.20 3.01 -4.79
CA GLU A 55 11.11 1.89 -4.58
C GLU A 55 12.17 1.80 -5.69
N ARG A 56 13.22 1.05 -5.43
CA ARG A 56 14.29 0.84 -6.41
C ARG A 56 13.87 -0.16 -7.49
N PRO A 57 14.33 0.01 -8.75
CA PRO A 57 13.99 -0.94 -9.83
C PRO A 57 14.33 -2.39 -9.53
N GLU A 58 15.42 -2.65 -8.79
CA GLU A 58 15.83 -3.99 -8.39
C GLU A 58 14.81 -4.64 -7.46
N GLU A 59 14.26 -3.89 -6.52
CA GLU A 59 13.23 -4.36 -5.58
C GLU A 59 11.93 -4.65 -6.32
N VAL A 60 11.58 -3.83 -7.31
CA VAL A 60 10.42 -4.07 -8.18
C VAL A 60 10.59 -5.38 -8.96
N THR A 61 11.76 -5.61 -9.55
CA THR A 61 12.06 -6.82 -10.31
C THR A 61 12.01 -8.07 -9.42
N GLU A 62 12.56 -7.99 -8.22
CA GLU A 62 12.53 -9.08 -7.26
C GLU A 62 11.10 -9.43 -6.83
N MET A 63 10.29 -8.41 -6.54
CA MET A 63 8.89 -8.60 -6.18
C MET A 63 8.11 -9.24 -7.34
N ALA A 64 8.31 -8.78 -8.56
CA ALA A 64 7.65 -9.33 -9.75
C ALA A 64 8.00 -10.79 -10.02
N ARG A 65 9.22 -11.22 -9.66
CA ARG A 65 9.66 -12.61 -9.79
C ARG A 65 9.14 -13.52 -8.69
N SER A 66 8.99 -12.99 -7.48
CA SER A 66 8.65 -13.78 -6.29
C SER A 66 7.16 -13.86 -5.98
N VAL A 67 6.34 -12.98 -6.53
CA VAL A 67 4.92 -12.87 -6.23
C VAL A 67 4.07 -13.27 -7.43
N ARG A 68 3.08 -14.13 -7.20
CA ARG A 68 2.02 -14.44 -8.17
C ARG A 68 0.87 -13.43 -8.02
N GLY A 69 1.00 -12.32 -8.72
CA GLY A 69 0.04 -11.24 -8.68
C GLY A 69 0.46 -10.14 -9.65
N GLU A 70 -0.32 -9.09 -9.72
CA GLU A 70 0.00 -7.91 -10.50
C GLU A 70 0.92 -7.00 -9.68
N VAL A 71 2.11 -6.73 -10.19
CA VAL A 71 3.05 -5.77 -9.58
C VAL A 71 3.01 -4.47 -10.38
N VAL A 72 2.59 -3.40 -9.72
CA VAL A 72 2.55 -2.05 -10.28
C VAL A 72 3.52 -1.18 -9.49
N SER A 73 4.31 -0.39 -10.18
CA SER A 73 5.34 0.41 -9.54
C SER A 73 5.44 1.82 -10.12
N SER A 74 5.87 2.73 -9.26
CA SER A 74 6.44 4.02 -9.64
C SER A 74 7.75 4.14 -8.88
N THR A 75 8.87 4.09 -9.61
CA THR A 75 10.22 4.01 -9.05
C THR A 75 10.74 5.36 -8.56
N PHE A 76 11.81 5.35 -7.78
CA PHE A 76 12.34 6.54 -7.09
C PHE A 76 12.81 7.66 -8.03
N ASP A 77 13.12 7.32 -9.27
CA ASP A 77 13.54 8.28 -10.32
C ASP A 77 12.35 8.97 -11.00
N GLU A 78 11.13 8.52 -10.76
CA GLU A 78 9.93 9.15 -11.28
C GLU A 78 9.47 10.33 -10.38
N PRO A 79 8.81 11.36 -10.95
CA PRO A 79 8.34 12.49 -10.17
C PRO A 79 7.17 12.12 -9.24
N ALA A 80 6.99 12.90 -8.16
CA ALA A 80 5.92 12.69 -7.18
C ALA A 80 4.52 12.62 -7.80
N GLN A 81 4.28 13.41 -8.85
CA GLN A 81 3.00 13.37 -9.57
C GLN A 81 2.74 12.00 -10.19
N ARG A 82 3.76 11.32 -10.67
CA ARG A 82 3.63 9.96 -11.22
C ARG A 82 3.28 8.95 -10.12
N HIS A 83 3.87 9.06 -8.95
CA HIS A 83 3.53 8.22 -7.80
C HIS A 83 2.03 8.33 -7.46
N VAL A 84 1.52 9.55 -7.40
CA VAL A 84 0.11 9.82 -7.14
C VAL A 84 -0.80 9.25 -8.23
N GLN A 85 -0.48 9.47 -9.49
CA GLN A 85 -1.26 8.97 -10.62
C GLN A 85 -1.35 7.45 -10.63
N VAL A 86 -0.24 6.76 -10.41
CA VAL A 86 -0.19 5.30 -10.37
C VAL A 86 -1.03 4.75 -9.22
N ALA A 87 -0.93 5.35 -8.03
CA ALA A 87 -1.73 4.94 -6.88
C ALA A 87 -3.22 5.12 -7.12
N GLU A 88 -3.64 6.26 -7.66
CA GLU A 88 -5.05 6.53 -7.98
C GLU A 88 -5.59 5.58 -9.05
N MET A 89 -4.80 5.28 -10.07
CA MET A 89 -5.17 4.33 -11.12
C MET A 89 -5.36 2.91 -10.55
N VAL A 90 -4.48 2.45 -9.68
CA VAL A 90 -4.60 1.14 -9.03
C VAL A 90 -5.86 1.09 -8.17
N LEU A 91 -6.15 2.14 -7.40
CA LEU A 91 -7.34 2.21 -6.56
C LEU A 91 -8.62 2.15 -7.39
N GLU A 92 -8.70 2.90 -8.48
CA GLU A 92 -9.85 2.87 -9.38
C GLU A 92 -10.04 1.50 -10.04
N LYS A 93 -8.96 0.87 -10.47
CA LYS A 93 -9.00 -0.51 -10.98
C LYS A 93 -9.53 -1.49 -9.93
N ALA A 94 -9.02 -1.39 -8.71
CA ALA A 94 -9.45 -2.25 -7.61
C ALA A 94 -10.95 -2.09 -7.29
N LYS A 95 -11.45 -0.85 -7.24
CA LYS A 95 -12.87 -0.56 -7.03
C LYS A 95 -13.75 -1.21 -8.10
N ARG A 96 -13.36 -1.12 -9.36
CA ARG A 96 -14.10 -1.75 -10.47
C ARG A 96 -14.12 -3.26 -10.38
N LEU A 97 -13.00 -3.88 -10.01
CA LEU A 97 -12.94 -5.33 -9.78
C LEU A 97 -13.87 -5.76 -8.63
N VAL A 98 -13.94 -4.98 -7.56
CA VAL A 98 -14.86 -5.21 -6.43
C VAL A 98 -16.32 -5.12 -6.88
N GLU A 99 -16.68 -4.16 -7.71
CA GLU A 99 -18.01 -4.03 -8.30
C GLU A 99 -18.39 -5.25 -9.16
N HIS A 100 -17.40 -5.97 -9.70
CA HIS A 100 -17.58 -7.21 -10.44
C HIS A 100 -17.42 -8.47 -9.56
N ASN A 101 -17.72 -8.35 -8.29
CA ASN A 101 -17.68 -9.45 -7.30
C ASN A 101 -16.30 -10.10 -7.11
N ARG A 102 -15.21 -9.35 -7.34
CA ARG A 102 -13.86 -9.83 -7.06
C ARG A 102 -13.42 -9.43 -5.67
N ASP A 103 -12.72 -10.35 -5.03
CA ASP A 103 -11.99 -10.06 -3.79
C ASP A 103 -10.60 -9.57 -4.16
N VAL A 104 -10.31 -8.32 -3.87
CA VAL A 104 -9.06 -7.64 -4.23
C VAL A 104 -8.24 -7.38 -2.99
N VAL A 105 -6.96 -7.69 -3.07
CA VAL A 105 -5.97 -7.36 -2.03
C VAL A 105 -4.91 -6.44 -2.62
N ILE A 106 -4.73 -5.26 -2.03
CA ILE A 106 -3.65 -4.34 -2.37
C ILE A 106 -2.61 -4.40 -1.26
N LEU A 107 -1.38 -4.73 -1.63
CA LEU A 107 -0.20 -4.59 -0.77
C LEU A 107 0.56 -3.35 -1.21
N LEU A 108 0.59 -2.32 -0.35
CA LEU A 108 1.22 -1.02 -0.64
C LEU A 108 2.54 -0.88 0.12
N ASP A 109 3.62 -0.75 -0.60
CA ASP A 109 4.93 -0.38 -0.04
C ASP A 109 5.41 0.95 -0.64
N SER A 110 5.32 2.07 0.01
CA SER A 110 4.81 2.31 1.36
C SER A 110 3.81 3.47 1.37
N ILE A 111 2.92 3.48 2.35
CA ILE A 111 1.99 4.60 2.52
C ILE A 111 2.71 5.89 2.93
N THR A 112 3.83 5.78 3.63
CA THR A 112 4.69 6.92 3.99
C THR A 112 5.19 7.65 2.76
N ARG A 113 5.69 6.93 1.76
CA ARG A 113 6.19 7.53 0.51
C ARG A 113 5.06 8.08 -0.35
N LEU A 114 3.92 7.42 -0.35
CA LEU A 114 2.72 7.95 -1.01
C LEU A 114 2.26 9.26 -0.37
N ALA A 115 2.24 9.35 0.96
CA ALA A 115 1.90 10.57 1.68
C ALA A 115 2.88 11.72 1.38
N ARG A 116 4.17 11.43 1.30
CA ARG A 116 5.19 12.41 0.88
C ARG A 116 4.95 12.92 -0.54
N ALA A 117 4.59 12.03 -1.47
CA ALA A 117 4.27 12.40 -2.84
C ALA A 117 3.06 13.32 -2.91
N TYR A 118 2.02 13.03 -2.17
CA TYR A 118 0.86 13.92 -2.05
C TYR A 118 1.21 15.27 -1.44
N ASN A 119 2.08 15.30 -0.42
CA ASN A 119 2.54 16.55 0.17
C ASN A 119 3.28 17.45 -0.84
N THR A 120 3.97 16.85 -1.80
CA THR A 120 4.66 17.58 -2.86
C THR A 120 3.70 18.09 -3.93
N VAL A 121 2.68 17.33 -4.28
CA VAL A 121 1.78 17.59 -5.42
C VAL A 121 0.61 18.49 -5.05
N ILE A 122 0.12 18.43 -3.82
CA ILE A 122 -1.05 19.19 -3.37
C ILE A 122 -0.68 20.67 -3.19
N PRO A 123 -1.53 21.62 -3.67
CA PRO A 123 -1.34 23.04 -3.42
C PRO A 123 -1.30 23.34 -1.92
N SER A 124 -0.36 24.20 -1.51
CA SER A 124 -0.20 24.58 -0.11
C SER A 124 -1.48 25.21 0.46
N SER A 125 -1.92 24.72 1.62
CA SER A 125 -3.04 25.32 2.35
C SER A 125 -2.65 26.54 3.17
N GLY A 126 -1.33 26.82 3.28
CA GLY A 126 -0.79 27.81 4.18
C GLY A 126 -0.71 27.35 5.64
N LYS A 127 -1.18 26.15 5.96
CA LYS A 127 -1.11 25.54 7.29
C LYS A 127 -0.22 24.32 7.23
N VAL A 128 0.90 24.38 7.93
CA VAL A 128 1.89 23.30 8.00
C VAL A 128 1.82 22.62 9.35
N LEU A 129 1.69 21.31 9.34
CA LEU A 129 1.74 20.45 10.53
C LEU A 129 3.19 20.17 10.93
N THR A 130 3.36 19.46 12.03
CA THR A 130 4.68 19.00 12.49
C THR A 130 5.40 18.23 11.39
N GLY A 131 6.70 18.49 11.20
CA GLY A 131 7.52 17.84 10.20
C GLY A 131 7.41 18.39 8.77
N GLY A 132 6.70 19.50 8.57
CA GLY A 132 6.58 20.13 7.25
C GLY A 132 5.49 19.55 6.36
N VAL A 133 4.55 18.79 6.93
CA VAL A 133 3.41 18.23 6.21
C VAL A 133 2.30 19.27 6.09
N ASP A 134 1.82 19.52 4.87
CA ASP A 134 0.65 20.38 4.68
C ASP A 134 -0.61 19.76 5.28
N ALA A 135 -1.46 20.59 5.90
CA ALA A 135 -2.68 20.12 6.55
C ALA A 135 -3.62 19.32 5.62
N ASN A 136 -3.61 19.60 4.33
CA ASN A 136 -4.43 18.92 3.33
C ASN A 136 -3.77 17.69 2.70
N ALA A 137 -2.46 17.49 2.90
CA ALA A 137 -1.69 16.45 2.24
C ALA A 137 -2.11 15.03 2.64
N LEU A 138 -2.62 14.84 3.85
CA LEU A 138 -2.99 13.53 4.38
C LEU A 138 -4.39 13.05 3.98
N HIS A 139 -5.22 13.91 3.40
CA HIS A 139 -6.59 13.55 3.02
C HIS A 139 -6.65 12.42 2.00
N ARG A 140 -5.87 12.51 0.93
CA ARG A 140 -5.88 11.50 -0.13
C ARG A 140 -5.24 10.18 0.28
N PRO A 141 -4.09 10.14 0.97
CA PRO A 141 -3.56 8.89 1.54
C PRO A 141 -4.53 8.21 2.50
N LYS A 142 -5.20 8.98 3.37
CA LYS A 142 -6.26 8.46 4.26
C LYS A 142 -7.43 7.89 3.47
N ARG A 143 -7.86 8.56 2.41
CA ARG A 143 -8.94 8.10 1.53
C ARG A 143 -8.54 6.82 0.80
N PHE A 144 -7.30 6.73 0.33
CA PHE A 144 -6.76 5.51 -0.28
C PHE A 144 -6.85 4.34 0.70
N PHE A 145 -6.26 4.50 1.87
CA PHE A 145 -6.24 3.45 2.90
C PHE A 145 -7.64 3.15 3.44
N GLY A 146 -8.48 4.16 3.54
CA GLY A 146 -9.87 4.04 3.98
C GLY A 146 -10.83 3.44 2.95
N ALA A 147 -10.38 3.16 1.74
CA ALA A 147 -11.21 2.53 0.71
C ALA A 147 -11.46 1.03 0.96
N ALA A 148 -10.67 0.40 1.84
CA ALA A 148 -10.86 -1.00 2.21
C ALA A 148 -12.25 -1.22 2.81
N ARG A 149 -13.00 -2.17 2.26
CA ARG A 149 -14.37 -2.49 2.66
C ARG A 149 -14.84 -3.83 2.11
N ASN A 150 -15.88 -4.37 2.71
CA ASN A 150 -16.74 -5.38 2.09
C ASN A 150 -17.94 -4.70 1.44
N VAL A 151 -18.35 -5.19 0.29
CA VAL A 151 -19.56 -4.75 -0.40
C VAL A 151 -20.61 -5.84 -0.28
N GLU A 152 -21.81 -5.49 0.19
CA GLU A 152 -22.85 -6.45 0.55
C GLU A 152 -23.27 -7.36 -0.62
N GLU A 153 -23.38 -6.79 -1.81
CA GLU A 153 -23.69 -7.52 -3.05
C GLU A 153 -22.54 -7.54 -4.04
N GLY A 154 -21.31 -7.42 -3.55
CA GLY A 154 -20.11 -7.34 -4.36
C GLY A 154 -18.94 -8.11 -3.78
N GLY A 155 -17.75 -7.78 -4.22
CA GLY A 155 -16.53 -8.32 -3.68
C GLY A 155 -16.04 -7.57 -2.44
N SER A 156 -14.76 -7.70 -2.17
CA SER A 156 -14.09 -7.01 -1.06
C SER A 156 -12.81 -6.33 -1.53
N LEU A 157 -12.45 -5.25 -0.85
CA LEU A 157 -11.16 -4.58 -1.01
C LEU A 157 -10.42 -4.60 0.32
N THR A 158 -9.30 -5.30 0.34
CA THR A 158 -8.38 -5.40 1.48
C THR A 158 -7.12 -4.61 1.14
N ILE A 159 -6.66 -3.76 2.05
CA ILE A 159 -5.45 -2.97 1.87
C ILE A 159 -4.50 -3.22 3.03
N ILE A 160 -3.30 -3.70 2.72
CA ILE A 160 -2.20 -3.86 3.66
C ILE A 160 -1.08 -2.93 3.22
N ALA A 161 -0.75 -1.96 4.05
CA ALA A 161 0.28 -0.97 3.75
C ALA A 161 1.45 -1.07 4.72
N THR A 162 2.63 -0.72 4.24
CA THR A 162 3.78 -0.50 5.11
C THR A 162 3.90 0.98 5.46
N ALA A 163 4.26 1.27 6.70
CA ALA A 163 4.59 2.61 7.15
C ALA A 163 6.01 2.62 7.74
N LEU A 164 6.77 3.64 7.37
CA LEU A 164 8.13 3.82 7.86
C LEU A 164 8.11 4.76 9.07
N VAL A 165 8.79 4.36 10.12
CA VAL A 165 9.02 5.16 11.32
C VAL A 165 10.51 5.21 11.64
N ASN A 166 10.92 6.14 12.47
CA ASN A 166 12.33 6.29 12.88
C ASN A 166 13.28 6.46 11.67
N THR A 167 12.83 7.16 10.65
CA THR A 167 13.63 7.43 9.45
C THR A 167 14.60 8.59 9.62
N GLY A 168 14.52 9.31 10.72
CA GLY A 168 15.20 10.59 10.95
C GLY A 168 14.44 11.80 10.37
N SER A 169 13.32 11.58 9.72
CA SER A 169 12.44 12.63 9.20
C SER A 169 11.19 12.76 10.06
N ARG A 170 10.98 13.92 10.66
CA ARG A 170 9.74 14.21 11.39
C ARG A 170 8.48 14.21 10.53
N MET A 171 8.64 14.20 9.22
CA MET A 171 7.51 14.09 8.28
C MET A 171 6.87 12.69 8.35
N ASP A 172 7.63 11.68 8.72
CA ASP A 172 7.17 10.28 8.74
C ASP A 172 6.49 9.90 10.05
N ASP A 173 6.71 10.69 11.10
CA ASP A 173 6.12 10.46 12.43
C ASP A 173 4.66 10.95 12.49
#